data_16d9904f4e085e155c043229930a27f3
#
_entry.id   16d9904f4e085e155c043229930a27f3
#
_cell.length_a   1.000
_cell.length_b   1.000
_cell.length_c   1.000
_cell.angle_alpha   90.00
_cell.angle_beta   90.00
_cell.angle_gamma   90.00
#
_symmetry.space_group_name_H-M   'P 1'
#
loop_
_entity.id
_entity.type
_entity.pdbx_description
1 polymer ?
#
loop_
_entity_poly.entity_id
_entity_poly.type
_entity_poly.pdbx_seq_one_letter_code
_entity_poly.pdbx_strand_id
1 'polypeptide(L)'
;MKLHLLGCNGWIPGKNETSCFLLEHKNNLIMLDLGTGVSNLDKFKGVLDKYDELTVILSHYHLDHIIGIIYLLPYLKDKKLTIYGPGKPYYALTTEEYLSNLLRTEFFSRPLLKIAKNVICRDYTTDGFQIDDIQIIIKQQIHSSPSFQINIDNKLIYATDTAFQSELFSDISKNTVLLHECWDAVNSGNVKHSSLPLIMKGLQNYDFQKVILIHLNPEWTLAEQRIIHNQIIGTKYCLGKDGKTFDF
;
A
#
# COMPACT_ATOMS: atom_id res chain seq x y z
N MET A 1 11.68 -11.65 4.72
CA MET A 1 10.62 -10.63 4.78
C MET A 1 9.29 -11.36 4.63
N LYS A 2 8.28 -10.99 5.43
CA LYS A 2 6.97 -11.65 5.32
C LYS A 2 5.89 -10.58 5.07
N LEU A 3 5.14 -10.73 3.98
CA LEU A 3 4.11 -9.81 3.52
C LEU A 3 2.73 -10.46 3.63
N HIS A 4 1.81 -9.78 4.30
CA HIS A 4 0.42 -10.17 4.43
C HIS A 4 -0.46 -9.20 3.65
N LEU A 5 -1.30 -9.70 2.76
CA LEU A 5 -2.24 -8.91 1.98
C LEU A 5 -3.56 -8.79 2.77
N LEU A 6 -3.88 -7.60 3.23
CA LEU A 6 -5.10 -7.32 3.99
C LEU A 6 -6.20 -6.77 3.09
N GLY A 7 -5.84 -5.97 2.09
CA GLY A 7 -6.75 -5.39 1.13
C GLY A 7 -6.08 -5.17 -0.22
N CYS A 8 -6.67 -5.69 -1.29
CA CYS A 8 -6.07 -5.69 -2.63
C CYS A 8 -6.87 -4.94 -3.69
N ASN A 9 -8.09 -4.47 -3.39
CA ASN A 9 -8.86 -3.62 -4.30
C ASN A 9 -8.44 -2.16 -4.20
N GLY A 10 -8.72 -1.40 -5.25
CA GLY A 10 -8.73 0.06 -5.24
C GLY A 10 -10.16 0.61 -5.12
N TRP A 11 -10.29 1.92 -4.86
CA TRP A 11 -11.51 2.70 -4.83
C TRP A 11 -12.52 2.26 -3.76
N ILE A 12 -13.17 1.10 -3.94
CA ILE A 12 -14.19 0.58 -3.02
C ILE A 12 -13.97 -0.90 -2.71
N PRO A 13 -14.44 -1.38 -1.53
CA PRO A 13 -14.46 -2.81 -1.23
C PRO A 13 -15.32 -3.60 -2.23
N GLY A 14 -14.93 -4.85 -2.45
CA GLY A 14 -15.66 -5.78 -3.31
C GLY A 14 -15.41 -7.21 -2.84
N LYS A 15 -14.79 -8.05 -3.70
CA LYS A 15 -14.31 -9.38 -3.29
C LYS A 15 -13.09 -9.29 -2.35
N ASN A 16 -12.33 -8.20 -2.45
CA ASN A 16 -11.28 -7.82 -1.54
C ASN A 16 -11.62 -6.46 -0.91
N GLU A 17 -11.01 -6.15 0.22
CA GLU A 17 -10.97 -4.85 0.83
C GLU A 17 -10.01 -3.91 0.09
N THR A 18 -10.06 -2.60 0.36
CA THR A 18 -9.17 -1.62 -0.27
C THR A 18 -7.77 -1.63 0.35
N SER A 19 -6.82 -1.04 -0.34
CA SER A 19 -5.36 -1.14 -0.17
C SER A 19 -4.88 -1.12 1.27
N CYS A 20 -4.38 -2.26 1.73
CA CYS A 20 -3.72 -2.39 3.02
C CYS A 20 -2.81 -3.63 3.04
N PHE A 21 -1.53 -3.45 3.39
CA PHE A 21 -0.55 -4.53 3.39
C PHE A 21 0.27 -4.48 4.67
N LEU A 22 0.44 -5.63 5.34
CA LEU A 22 1.20 -5.72 6.59
C LEU A 22 2.50 -6.48 6.33
N LEU A 23 3.62 -5.91 6.76
CA LEU A 23 4.96 -6.40 6.52
C LEU A 23 5.69 -6.66 7.83
N GLU A 24 6.15 -7.91 8.04
CA GLU A 24 7.13 -8.26 9.06
C GLU A 24 8.52 -8.20 8.42
N HIS A 25 9.37 -7.24 8.81
CA HIS A 25 10.72 -7.12 8.32
C HIS A 25 11.69 -6.75 9.43
N LYS A 26 12.75 -7.57 9.59
CA LYS A 26 13.65 -7.47 10.72
C LYS A 26 12.83 -7.51 12.03
N ASN A 27 13.00 -6.55 12.93
CA ASN A 27 12.23 -6.45 14.17
C ASN A 27 11.06 -5.45 14.07
N ASN A 28 10.67 -5.06 12.86
CA ASN A 28 9.68 -4.03 12.60
C ASN A 28 8.40 -4.61 11.99
N LEU A 29 7.28 -4.04 12.40
CA LEU A 29 5.97 -4.24 11.79
C LEU A 29 5.59 -2.98 11.04
N ILE A 30 5.49 -3.08 9.72
CA ILE A 30 5.21 -1.96 8.82
C ILE A 30 3.88 -2.23 8.11
N MET A 31 3.02 -1.23 8.04
CA MET A 31 1.79 -1.28 7.27
C MET A 31 1.86 -0.28 6.12
N LEU A 32 1.57 -0.73 4.91
CA LEU A 32 1.48 0.10 3.72
C LEU A 32 0.02 0.40 3.46
N ASP A 33 -0.33 1.67 3.53
CA ASP A 33 -1.67 2.23 3.48
C ASP A 33 -2.65 1.69 4.54
N LEU A 34 -3.72 2.43 4.73
CA LEU A 34 -4.80 2.19 5.69
C LEU A 34 -6.15 2.19 4.98
N GLY A 35 -6.30 1.38 3.93
CA GLY A 35 -7.60 1.14 3.32
C GLY A 35 -8.51 0.30 4.22
N THR A 36 -9.69 -0.07 3.71
CA THR A 36 -10.63 -0.90 4.47
C THR A 36 -10.07 -2.30 4.80
N GLY A 37 -8.97 -2.71 4.13
CA GLY A 37 -8.21 -3.92 4.43
C GLY A 37 -7.76 -4.04 5.89
N VAL A 38 -7.64 -2.93 6.60
CA VAL A 38 -7.40 -2.92 8.06
C VAL A 38 -8.44 -3.75 8.82
N SER A 39 -9.67 -3.87 8.32
CA SER A 39 -10.72 -4.72 8.93
C SER A 39 -10.36 -6.21 8.96
N ASN A 40 -9.40 -6.64 8.14
CA ASN A 40 -8.90 -8.02 8.13
C ASN A 40 -7.79 -8.29 9.16
N LEU A 41 -7.41 -7.31 9.99
CA LEU A 41 -6.32 -7.45 10.97
C LEU A 41 -6.56 -8.52 12.04
N ASP A 42 -7.80 -8.83 12.37
CA ASP A 42 -8.13 -9.92 13.31
C ASP A 42 -7.60 -11.28 12.84
N LYS A 43 -7.53 -11.52 11.53
CA LYS A 43 -6.92 -12.72 10.95
C LYS A 43 -5.40 -12.79 11.20
N PHE A 44 -4.77 -11.65 11.50
CA PHE A 44 -3.34 -11.47 11.74
C PHE A 44 -3.02 -10.97 13.15
N LYS A 45 -3.98 -11.07 14.09
CA LYS A 45 -3.79 -10.60 15.47
C LYS A 45 -2.53 -11.18 16.12
N GLY A 46 -2.26 -12.48 15.94
CA GLY A 46 -1.04 -13.11 16.45
C GLY A 46 0.26 -12.57 15.85
N VAL A 47 0.22 -11.86 14.70
CA VAL A 47 1.35 -11.10 14.17
C VAL A 47 1.47 -9.79 14.92
N LEU A 48 0.38 -9.02 15.05
CA LEU A 48 0.39 -7.73 15.74
C LEU A 48 0.85 -7.86 17.19
N ASP A 49 0.45 -8.91 17.89
CA ASP A 49 0.74 -9.12 19.32
C ASP A 49 2.25 -9.31 19.61
N LYS A 50 3.06 -9.59 18.58
CA LYS A 50 4.52 -9.73 18.73
C LYS A 50 5.26 -8.38 18.79
N TYR A 51 4.61 -7.29 18.40
CA TYR A 51 5.25 -5.98 18.25
C TYR A 51 4.60 -4.93 19.14
N ASP A 52 5.39 -4.11 19.80
CA ASP A 52 4.93 -3.00 20.64
C ASP A 52 4.66 -1.72 19.84
N GLU A 53 5.18 -1.64 18.62
CA GLU A 53 5.01 -0.52 17.69
C GLU A 53 4.49 -1.00 16.34
N LEU A 54 3.60 -0.19 15.76
CA LEU A 54 3.20 -0.29 14.36
C LEU A 54 3.65 0.98 13.63
N THR A 55 4.40 0.81 12.55
CA THR A 55 4.73 1.90 11.62
C THR A 55 3.84 1.82 10.41
N VAL A 56 3.16 2.91 10.07
CA VAL A 56 2.35 3.04 8.85
C VAL A 56 3.07 3.94 7.87
N ILE A 57 3.08 3.59 6.58
CA ILE A 57 3.58 4.43 5.50
C ILE A 57 2.43 4.60 4.49
N LEU A 58 1.95 5.83 4.35
CA LEU A 58 0.87 6.17 3.43
C LEU A 58 1.45 6.58 2.07
N SER A 59 0.90 6.01 1.00
CA SER A 59 1.25 6.39 -0.37
C SER A 59 0.69 7.76 -0.76
N HIS A 60 -0.54 8.04 -0.36
CA HIS A 60 -1.28 9.30 -0.57
C HIS A 60 -2.55 9.35 0.31
N TYR A 61 -3.46 10.34 0.11
CA TYR A 61 -4.59 10.57 1.01
C TYR A 61 -5.98 10.32 0.41
N HIS A 62 -6.13 9.53 -0.67
CA HIS A 62 -7.46 9.07 -1.07
C HIS A 62 -8.07 8.19 0.02
N LEU A 63 -9.41 8.23 0.15
CA LEU A 63 -10.11 7.58 1.26
C LEU A 63 -9.87 6.07 1.32
N ASP A 64 -9.78 5.42 0.18
CA ASP A 64 -9.51 3.98 0.08
C ASP A 64 -8.10 3.58 0.53
N HIS A 65 -7.24 4.57 0.85
CA HIS A 65 -5.89 4.39 1.42
C HIS A 65 -5.76 4.87 2.86
N ILE A 66 -6.76 5.58 3.43
CA ILE A 66 -6.65 6.15 4.78
C ILE A 66 -7.85 5.87 5.69
N ILE A 67 -9.04 5.54 5.15
CA ILE A 67 -10.27 5.38 5.94
C ILE A 67 -10.16 4.26 6.99
N GLY A 68 -9.34 3.27 6.74
CA GLY A 68 -9.15 2.11 7.62
C GLY A 68 -8.51 2.45 8.97
N ILE A 69 -8.02 3.67 9.16
CA ILE A 69 -7.51 4.13 10.46
C ILE A 69 -8.54 3.94 11.57
N ILE A 70 -9.83 4.02 11.27
CA ILE A 70 -10.92 3.80 12.22
C ILE A 70 -11.00 2.35 12.71
N TYR A 71 -10.51 1.39 11.94
CA TYR A 71 -10.51 -0.03 12.28
C TYR A 71 -9.27 -0.45 13.09
N LEU A 72 -8.25 0.40 13.20
CA LEU A 72 -7.05 0.12 14.01
C LEU A 72 -7.31 0.13 15.52
N LEU A 73 -8.33 0.84 15.99
CA LEU A 73 -8.60 1.08 17.42
C LEU A 73 -8.53 -0.16 18.31
N PRO A 74 -9.13 -1.31 17.95
CA PRO A 74 -9.09 -2.51 18.81
C PRO A 74 -7.69 -3.09 18.97
N TYR A 75 -6.76 -2.77 18.06
CA TYR A 75 -5.43 -3.37 17.99
C TYR A 75 -4.31 -2.50 18.54
N LEU A 76 -4.58 -1.20 18.77
CA LEU A 76 -3.55 -0.20 19.12
C LEU A 76 -3.56 0.24 20.59
N LYS A 77 -4.44 -0.31 21.42
CA LYS A 77 -4.67 0.17 22.81
C LYS A 77 -3.38 0.38 23.60
N ASP A 78 -2.42 -0.53 23.48
CA ASP A 78 -1.17 -0.49 24.25
C ASP A 78 0.07 -0.32 23.35
N LYS A 79 -0.12 -0.05 22.05
CA LYS A 79 0.94 0.07 21.05
C LYS A 79 1.30 1.53 20.77
N LYS A 80 2.54 1.75 20.37
CA LYS A 80 2.96 2.99 19.74
C LYS A 80 2.59 2.93 18.25
N LEU A 81 2.12 4.06 17.70
CA LEU A 81 1.77 4.21 16.29
C LEU A 81 2.59 5.34 15.69
N THR A 82 3.43 5.02 14.71
CA THR A 82 4.14 6.01 13.90
C THR A 82 3.57 6.00 12.49
N ILE A 83 3.11 7.16 11.98
CA ILE A 83 2.53 7.29 10.66
C ILE A 83 3.38 8.24 9.82
N TYR A 84 3.92 7.74 8.73
CA TYR A 84 4.59 8.52 7.70
C TYR A 84 3.63 8.76 6.53
N GLY A 85 3.55 10.00 6.06
CA GLY A 85 2.77 10.37 4.88
C GLY A 85 3.43 11.48 4.08
N PRO A 86 2.96 11.78 2.86
CA PRO A 86 3.57 12.81 2.00
C PRO A 86 3.45 14.24 2.58
N GLY A 87 2.40 14.53 3.33
CA GLY A 87 2.19 15.75 4.08
C GLY A 87 2.50 17.07 3.37
N LYS A 88 2.93 18.03 4.14
CA LYS A 88 3.10 19.43 3.69
C LYS A 88 4.08 19.66 2.54
N PRO A 89 5.12 18.84 2.32
CA PRO A 89 5.96 18.98 1.14
C PRO A 89 5.20 18.87 -0.20
N TYR A 90 4.09 18.13 -0.24
CA TYR A 90 3.33 17.83 -1.47
C TYR A 90 1.85 18.20 -1.39
N TYR A 91 1.33 18.45 -0.20
CA TYR A 91 -0.07 18.76 0.08
C TYR A 91 -0.18 20.04 0.93
N ALA A 92 -1.38 20.61 1.02
CA ALA A 92 -1.61 21.84 1.79
C ALA A 92 -1.43 21.67 3.31
N LEU A 93 -1.64 20.46 3.82
CA LEU A 93 -1.64 20.10 5.24
C LEU A 93 -0.59 19.05 5.56
N THR A 94 -0.18 18.98 6.83
CA THR A 94 0.66 17.88 7.33
C THR A 94 -0.13 16.56 7.37
N THR A 95 0.57 15.44 7.47
CA THR A 95 -0.04 14.12 7.67
C THR A 95 -0.94 14.10 8.90
N GLU A 96 -0.51 14.70 9.99
CA GLU A 96 -1.32 14.82 11.22
C GLU A 96 -2.61 15.60 11.00
N GLU A 97 -2.54 16.75 10.30
CA GLU A 97 -3.71 17.58 10.01
C GLU A 97 -4.72 16.85 9.11
N TYR A 98 -4.27 16.12 8.06
CA TYR A 98 -5.15 15.31 7.21
C TYR A 98 -5.89 14.25 8.00
N LEU A 99 -5.17 13.45 8.78
CA LEU A 99 -5.77 12.37 9.56
C LEU A 99 -6.63 12.91 10.71
N SER A 100 -6.23 14.04 11.33
CA SER A 100 -7.04 14.71 12.36
C SER A 100 -8.34 15.25 11.79
N ASN A 101 -8.34 15.78 10.55
CA ASN A 101 -9.56 16.21 9.88
C ASN A 101 -10.52 15.03 9.60
N LEU A 102 -9.98 13.87 9.20
CA LEU A 102 -10.78 12.65 9.03
C LEU A 102 -11.39 12.17 10.34
N LEU A 103 -10.65 12.31 11.45
CA LEU A 103 -11.05 11.87 12.80
C LEU A 103 -11.60 13.02 13.67
N ARG A 104 -12.12 14.08 13.06
CA ARG A 104 -12.78 15.16 13.80
C ARG A 104 -13.98 14.63 14.59
N THR A 105 -14.23 15.24 15.74
CA THR A 105 -15.29 14.77 16.65
C THR A 105 -16.69 14.82 16.06
N GLU A 106 -16.90 15.60 15.00
CA GLU A 106 -18.15 15.61 14.24
C GLU A 106 -18.40 14.33 13.43
N PHE A 107 -17.33 13.62 13.08
CA PHE A 107 -17.38 12.40 12.26
C PHE A 107 -16.99 11.14 13.04
N PHE A 108 -16.10 11.29 14.05
CA PHE A 108 -15.57 10.16 14.78
C PHE A 108 -15.37 10.50 16.28
N SER A 109 -15.73 9.60 17.18
CA SER A 109 -15.76 9.84 18.62
C SER A 109 -14.38 9.94 19.30
N ARG A 110 -13.29 9.58 18.60
CA ARG A 110 -11.93 9.62 19.14
C ARG A 110 -10.99 10.39 18.21
N PRO A 111 -10.38 11.47 18.68
CA PRO A 111 -9.37 12.19 17.90
C PRO A 111 -8.11 11.36 17.72
N LEU A 112 -7.35 11.65 16.65
CA LEU A 112 -6.15 10.92 16.23
C LEU A 112 -5.19 10.60 17.38
N LEU A 113 -4.81 11.61 18.17
CA LEU A 113 -3.84 11.46 19.26
C LEU A 113 -4.33 10.60 20.44
N LYS A 114 -5.57 10.11 20.40
CA LYS A 114 -6.16 9.22 21.42
C LYS A 114 -6.48 7.82 20.91
N ILE A 115 -6.08 7.47 19.66
CA ILE A 115 -6.34 6.14 19.10
C ILE A 115 -5.33 5.09 19.56
N ALA A 116 -4.14 5.51 20.00
CA ALA A 116 -3.09 4.63 20.48
C ALA A 116 -2.43 5.25 21.74
N LYS A 117 -1.59 4.49 22.42
CA LYS A 117 -0.82 4.94 23.58
C LYS A 117 0.08 6.13 23.26
N ASN A 118 0.69 6.11 22.08
CA ASN A 118 1.52 7.20 21.57
C ASN A 118 1.38 7.23 20.05
N VAL A 119 0.91 8.35 19.50
CA VAL A 119 0.78 8.57 18.05
C VAL A 119 1.76 9.64 17.62
N ILE A 120 2.56 9.32 16.62
CA ILE A 120 3.52 10.23 16.00
C ILE A 120 3.22 10.27 14.50
N CYS A 121 2.96 11.45 13.95
CA CYS A 121 2.85 11.66 12.51
C CYS A 121 4.11 12.37 11.99
N ARG A 122 4.59 11.97 10.82
CA ARG A 122 5.76 12.53 10.14
C ARG A 122 5.47 12.72 8.67
N ASP A 123 5.84 13.87 8.13
CA ASP A 123 5.85 14.09 6.69
C ASP A 123 7.17 13.56 6.10
N TYR A 124 7.09 12.88 4.96
CA TYR A 124 8.28 12.46 4.23
C TYR A 124 8.49 13.28 2.94
N THR A 125 9.68 13.19 2.37
CA THR A 125 10.05 13.71 1.05
C THR A 125 10.61 12.61 0.16
N THR A 126 10.90 12.92 -1.09
CA THR A 126 11.59 12.01 -2.02
C THR A 126 13.04 11.72 -1.62
N ASP A 127 13.60 12.40 -0.60
CA ASP A 127 14.88 12.03 -0.02
C ASP A 127 14.82 10.68 0.72
N GLY A 128 13.59 10.22 1.03
CA GLY A 128 13.35 8.99 1.78
C GLY A 128 13.65 9.17 3.28
N PHE A 129 13.66 8.07 4.00
CA PHE A 129 13.92 8.04 5.45
C PHE A 129 14.34 6.64 5.90
N GLN A 130 14.66 6.50 7.18
CA GLN A 130 14.98 5.21 7.81
C GLN A 130 14.01 4.89 8.94
N ILE A 131 13.70 3.60 9.07
CA ILE A 131 13.03 2.99 10.22
C ILE A 131 14.02 2.01 10.80
N ASP A 132 14.66 2.36 11.93
CA ASP A 132 15.83 1.65 12.46
C ASP A 132 16.92 1.46 11.38
N ASP A 133 17.20 0.21 11.01
CA ASP A 133 18.17 -0.17 9.96
C ASP A 133 17.49 -0.47 8.59
N ILE A 134 16.22 -0.11 8.43
CA ILE A 134 15.46 -0.30 7.18
C ILE A 134 15.48 1.00 6.39
N GLN A 135 15.99 0.94 5.16
CA GLN A 135 15.96 2.08 4.25
C GLN A 135 14.59 2.16 3.53
N ILE A 136 13.99 3.34 3.54
CA ILE A 136 12.77 3.66 2.80
C ILE A 136 13.12 4.68 1.71
N ILE A 137 12.97 4.28 0.45
CA ILE A 137 13.16 5.14 -0.72
C ILE A 137 11.77 5.51 -1.24
N ILE A 138 11.58 6.81 -1.48
CA ILE A 138 10.31 7.37 -1.95
C ILE A 138 10.50 7.94 -3.35
N LYS A 139 9.62 7.57 -4.29
CA LYS A 139 9.60 8.15 -5.64
C LYS A 139 8.19 8.62 -5.96
N GLN A 140 8.07 9.83 -6.49
CA GLN A 140 6.75 10.37 -6.89
C GLN A 140 6.25 9.67 -8.14
N GLN A 141 4.94 9.43 -8.19
CA GLN A 141 4.22 8.74 -9.25
C GLN A 141 3.23 9.67 -9.96
N ILE A 142 2.81 9.31 -11.17
CA ILE A 142 1.79 10.05 -11.94
C ILE A 142 0.41 9.53 -11.55
N HIS A 143 -0.36 10.37 -10.88
CA HIS A 143 -1.73 10.11 -10.49
C HIS A 143 -2.55 11.41 -10.45
N SER A 144 -3.82 11.36 -10.07
CA SER A 144 -4.72 12.52 -9.95
C SER A 144 -4.36 13.46 -8.79
N SER A 145 -3.73 12.94 -7.75
CA SER A 145 -3.14 13.65 -6.62
C SER A 145 -1.69 13.18 -6.44
N PRO A 146 -0.83 13.89 -5.69
CA PRO A 146 0.51 13.40 -5.38
C PRO A 146 0.46 12.01 -4.77
N SER A 147 0.97 10.99 -5.47
CA SER A 147 1.09 9.60 -5.05
C SER A 147 2.54 9.16 -5.09
N PHE A 148 2.93 8.20 -4.25
CA PHE A 148 4.33 7.83 -4.06
C PHE A 148 4.53 6.32 -4.04
N GLN A 149 5.52 5.89 -4.82
CA GLN A 149 6.12 4.57 -4.71
C GLN A 149 6.94 4.49 -3.42
N ILE A 150 6.78 3.41 -2.69
CA ILE A 150 7.53 3.12 -1.46
C ILE A 150 8.40 1.89 -1.71
N ASN A 151 9.72 2.04 -1.62
CA ASN A 151 10.67 0.94 -1.75
C ASN A 151 11.31 0.66 -0.39
N ILE A 152 11.22 -0.57 0.07
CA ILE A 152 11.69 -1.02 1.38
C ILE A 152 12.92 -1.93 1.18
N ASP A 153 14.11 -1.44 1.55
CA ASP A 153 15.40 -2.16 1.49
C ASP A 153 15.72 -2.78 0.11
N ASN A 154 15.19 -2.26 -1.00
CA ASN A 154 15.25 -2.86 -2.33
C ASN A 154 14.73 -4.32 -2.38
N LYS A 155 13.93 -4.73 -1.40
CA LYS A 155 13.31 -6.06 -1.32
C LYS A 155 11.83 -6.05 -1.67
N LEU A 156 11.13 -5.00 -1.28
CA LEU A 156 9.72 -4.79 -1.60
C LEU A 156 9.52 -3.40 -2.19
N ILE A 157 8.85 -3.33 -3.33
CA ILE A 157 8.38 -2.08 -3.91
C ILE A 157 6.85 -2.08 -3.89
N TYR A 158 6.26 -1.01 -3.38
CA TYR A 158 4.84 -0.73 -3.39
C TYR A 158 4.56 0.44 -4.33
N ALA A 159 3.92 0.16 -5.45
CA ALA A 159 3.55 1.11 -6.48
C ALA A 159 2.04 1.04 -6.73
N THR A 160 1.29 1.85 -5.98
CA THR A 160 -0.17 1.97 -6.09
C THR A 160 -0.53 3.29 -6.73
N ASP A 161 -1.72 3.39 -7.30
CA ASP A 161 -2.29 4.63 -7.87
C ASP A 161 -1.29 5.38 -8.75
N THR A 162 -0.94 4.75 -9.86
CA THR A 162 0.05 5.28 -10.79
C THR A 162 -0.24 4.92 -12.24
N ALA A 163 -0.09 5.86 -13.15
CA ALA A 163 0.21 5.49 -14.53
C ALA A 163 1.53 4.70 -14.56
N PHE A 164 1.66 3.77 -15.49
CA PHE A 164 2.88 2.97 -15.59
C PHE A 164 4.08 3.86 -15.99
N GLN A 165 5.15 3.80 -15.21
CA GLN A 165 6.38 4.56 -15.38
C GLN A 165 7.59 3.64 -15.24
N SER A 166 8.21 3.24 -16.36
CA SER A 166 9.35 2.31 -16.36
C SER A 166 10.57 2.85 -15.61
N GLU A 167 10.78 4.16 -15.65
CA GLU A 167 11.90 4.85 -15.00
C GLU A 167 11.92 4.70 -13.47
N LEU A 168 10.78 4.41 -12.86
CA LEU A 168 10.71 4.16 -11.41
C LEU A 168 11.38 2.86 -10.99
N PHE A 169 11.72 1.98 -11.95
CA PHE A 169 12.27 0.65 -11.71
C PHE A 169 13.73 0.47 -12.14
N SER A 170 14.48 1.57 -12.41
CA SER A 170 15.84 1.52 -12.95
C SER A 170 16.87 0.81 -12.05
N ASP A 171 16.71 0.89 -10.72
CA ASP A 171 17.71 0.48 -9.74
C ASP A 171 17.27 -0.74 -8.90
N ILE A 172 16.68 -1.75 -9.56
CA ILE A 172 16.06 -2.88 -8.87
C ILE A 172 16.97 -4.10 -8.83
N SER A 173 17.02 -4.77 -7.65
CA SER A 173 17.69 -6.05 -7.50
C SER A 173 16.83 -7.21 -7.99
N LYS A 174 17.47 -8.32 -8.41
CA LYS A 174 16.79 -9.54 -8.89
C LYS A 174 15.84 -10.19 -7.86
N ASN A 175 16.04 -9.91 -6.58
CA ASN A 175 15.27 -10.52 -5.49
C ASN A 175 14.14 -9.61 -4.99
N THR A 176 13.79 -8.56 -5.74
CA THR A 176 12.74 -7.62 -5.36
C THR A 176 11.36 -8.18 -5.68
N VAL A 177 10.45 -8.08 -4.74
CA VAL A 177 9.00 -8.29 -4.96
C VAL A 177 8.35 -6.94 -5.25
N LEU A 178 7.49 -6.90 -6.26
CA LEU A 178 6.74 -5.71 -6.64
C LEU A 178 5.26 -5.89 -6.34
N LEU A 179 4.68 -4.99 -5.55
CA LEU A 179 3.26 -4.72 -5.49
C LEU A 179 2.97 -3.60 -6.48
N HIS A 180 2.23 -3.87 -7.55
CA HIS A 180 1.88 -2.87 -8.56
C HIS A 180 0.39 -2.83 -8.78
N GLU A 181 -0.19 -1.62 -8.84
CA GLU A 181 -1.59 -1.50 -9.20
C GLU A 181 -1.88 -2.15 -10.56
N CYS A 182 -3.11 -2.62 -10.74
CA CYS A 182 -3.60 -3.09 -12.01
C CYS A 182 -5.09 -2.75 -12.13
N TRP A 183 -5.36 -1.57 -12.68
CA TRP A 183 -6.72 -1.05 -12.78
C TRP A 183 -7.48 -1.60 -13.98
N ASP A 184 -6.82 -1.65 -15.16
CA ASP A 184 -7.45 -2.07 -16.40
C ASP A 184 -6.92 -3.43 -16.88
N ALA A 185 -7.83 -4.32 -17.25
CA ALA A 185 -7.50 -5.63 -17.82
C ALA A 185 -6.93 -5.54 -19.23
N VAL A 186 -7.33 -4.49 -19.97
CA VAL A 186 -6.89 -4.17 -21.33
C VAL A 186 -6.43 -2.72 -21.39
N ASN A 187 -5.72 -2.34 -22.43
CA ASN A 187 -5.30 -0.96 -22.59
C ASN A 187 -6.52 -0.06 -22.87
N SER A 188 -6.90 0.74 -21.88
CA SER A 188 -8.04 1.67 -21.93
C SER A 188 -7.65 3.10 -22.33
N GLY A 189 -6.32 3.38 -22.44
CA GLY A 189 -5.82 4.75 -22.58
C GLY A 189 -5.87 5.57 -21.28
N ASN A 190 -6.09 4.92 -20.13
CA ASN A 190 -6.05 5.60 -18.83
C ASN A 190 -4.66 6.17 -18.58
N VAL A 191 -4.61 7.46 -18.24
CA VAL A 191 -3.34 8.20 -18.03
C VAL A 191 -3.00 8.37 -16.54
N LYS A 192 -3.81 7.80 -15.65
CA LYS A 192 -3.66 7.93 -14.19
C LYS A 192 -3.50 6.59 -13.48
N HIS A 193 -3.91 5.51 -14.15
CA HIS A 193 -3.83 4.15 -13.66
C HIS A 193 -3.21 3.23 -14.72
N SER A 194 -2.71 2.09 -14.27
CA SER A 194 -2.00 1.14 -15.11
C SER A 194 -2.91 0.01 -15.62
N SER A 195 -2.72 -0.38 -16.88
CA SER A 195 -3.33 -1.58 -17.43
C SER A 195 -2.36 -2.77 -17.42
N LEU A 196 -2.89 -3.99 -17.35
CA LEU A 196 -2.06 -5.21 -17.36
C LEU A 196 -1.11 -5.27 -18.57
N PRO A 197 -1.53 -4.99 -19.82
CA PRO A 197 -0.63 -5.00 -20.97
C PRO A 197 0.54 -4.00 -20.85
N LEU A 198 0.30 -2.80 -20.32
CA LEU A 198 1.35 -1.80 -20.09
C LEU A 198 2.34 -2.26 -19.03
N ILE A 199 1.85 -2.82 -17.92
CA ILE A 199 2.68 -3.36 -16.85
C ILE A 199 3.56 -4.48 -17.38
N MET A 200 2.99 -5.48 -18.06
CA MET A 200 3.73 -6.64 -18.57
C MET A 200 4.78 -6.22 -19.59
N LYS A 201 4.42 -5.35 -20.55
CA LYS A 201 5.34 -4.82 -21.56
C LYS A 201 6.46 -4.00 -20.90
N GLY A 202 6.12 -3.12 -19.98
CA GLY A 202 7.08 -2.22 -19.35
C GLY A 202 8.04 -2.94 -18.40
N LEU A 203 7.59 -4.03 -17.75
CA LEU A 203 8.40 -4.83 -16.83
C LEU A 203 9.09 -6.04 -17.47
N GLN A 204 9.02 -6.20 -18.80
CA GLN A 204 9.58 -7.39 -19.50
C GLN A 204 11.10 -7.54 -19.28
N ASN A 205 11.83 -6.44 -19.17
CA ASN A 205 13.29 -6.40 -19.02
C ASN A 205 13.75 -6.33 -17.55
N TYR A 206 12.82 -6.34 -16.59
CA TYR A 206 13.12 -6.29 -15.17
C TYR A 206 12.96 -7.66 -14.53
N ASP A 207 13.97 -8.07 -13.76
CA ASP A 207 14.04 -9.42 -13.16
C ASP A 207 13.48 -9.40 -11.73
N PHE A 208 12.19 -9.05 -11.59
CA PHE A 208 11.50 -9.17 -10.31
C PHE A 208 11.32 -10.64 -9.92
N GLN A 209 11.54 -10.96 -8.64
CA GLN A 209 11.23 -12.28 -8.09
C GLN A 209 9.74 -12.61 -8.23
N LYS A 210 8.88 -11.64 -8.01
CA LYS A 210 7.41 -11.75 -8.13
C LYS A 210 6.80 -10.37 -8.36
N VAL A 211 5.74 -10.32 -9.15
CA VAL A 211 4.88 -9.13 -9.31
C VAL A 211 3.48 -9.49 -8.83
N ILE A 212 3.05 -8.86 -7.75
CA ILE A 212 1.72 -9.04 -7.18
C ILE A 212 0.88 -7.85 -7.63
N LEU A 213 -0.14 -8.12 -8.43
CA LEU A 213 -1.07 -7.11 -8.93
C LEU A 213 -2.08 -6.77 -7.83
N ILE A 214 -2.11 -5.51 -7.45
CA ILE A 214 -2.92 -4.95 -6.36
C ILE A 214 -3.75 -3.77 -6.85
N HIS A 215 -4.46 -3.08 -5.96
CA HIS A 215 -5.35 -1.97 -6.31
C HIS A 215 -6.24 -2.34 -7.50
N LEU A 216 -6.84 -3.54 -7.39
CA LEU A 216 -7.62 -4.15 -8.45
C LEU A 216 -8.95 -3.43 -8.59
N ASN A 217 -9.39 -3.23 -9.84
CA ASN A 217 -10.68 -2.62 -10.09
C ASN A 217 -11.81 -3.59 -9.65
N PRO A 218 -12.66 -3.21 -8.69
CA PRO A 218 -13.73 -4.07 -8.19
C PRO A 218 -14.84 -4.33 -9.22
N GLU A 219 -14.91 -3.53 -10.27
CA GLU A 219 -15.92 -3.60 -11.32
C GLU A 219 -15.53 -4.48 -12.52
N TRP A 220 -14.36 -5.15 -12.50
CA TRP A 220 -14.01 -6.07 -13.58
C TRP A 220 -15.09 -7.09 -13.87
N THR A 221 -15.53 -7.13 -15.11
CA THR A 221 -16.41 -8.17 -15.63
C THR A 221 -15.77 -9.54 -15.55
N LEU A 222 -16.56 -10.61 -15.62
CA LEU A 222 -16.03 -11.98 -15.71
C LEU A 222 -15.13 -12.19 -16.94
N ALA A 223 -15.38 -11.47 -18.04
CA ALA A 223 -14.55 -11.52 -19.24
C ALA A 223 -13.17 -10.92 -18.97
N GLU A 224 -13.10 -9.75 -18.34
CA GLU A 224 -11.83 -9.11 -17.96
C GLU A 224 -11.05 -9.93 -16.94
N GLN A 225 -11.70 -10.50 -15.94
CA GLN A 225 -11.06 -11.41 -14.98
C GLN A 225 -10.44 -12.64 -15.69
N ARG A 226 -11.10 -13.20 -16.72
CA ARG A 226 -10.55 -14.29 -17.53
C ARG A 226 -9.37 -13.85 -18.39
N ILE A 227 -9.43 -12.65 -18.99
CA ILE A 227 -8.32 -12.09 -19.77
C ILE A 227 -7.07 -12.00 -18.88
N ILE A 228 -7.20 -11.39 -17.70
CA ILE A 228 -6.08 -11.25 -16.75
C ILE A 228 -5.54 -12.63 -16.37
N HIS A 229 -6.40 -13.56 -15.94
CA HIS A 229 -5.99 -14.89 -15.51
C HIS A 229 -5.18 -15.60 -16.60
N ASN A 230 -5.65 -15.57 -17.86
CA ASN A 230 -4.99 -16.22 -18.98
C ASN A 230 -3.62 -15.61 -19.31
N GLN A 231 -3.44 -14.31 -19.09
CA GLN A 231 -2.17 -13.62 -19.33
C GLN A 231 -1.12 -13.87 -18.25
N ILE A 232 -1.54 -14.02 -16.99
CA ILE A 232 -0.60 -14.16 -15.87
C ILE A 232 -0.28 -15.61 -15.48
N ILE A 233 -1.08 -16.60 -15.91
CA ILE A 233 -0.88 -18.00 -15.55
C ILE A 233 0.50 -18.50 -16.00
N GLY A 234 1.24 -19.15 -15.09
CA GLY A 234 2.58 -19.67 -15.38
C GLY A 234 3.68 -18.60 -15.47
N THR A 235 3.39 -17.35 -15.14
CA THR A 235 4.34 -16.23 -15.16
C THR A 235 4.77 -15.82 -13.74
N LYS A 236 5.66 -14.80 -13.63
CA LYS A 236 6.01 -14.17 -12.35
C LYS A 236 4.89 -13.29 -11.74
N TYR A 237 3.80 -13.05 -12.48
CA TYR A 237 2.67 -12.22 -12.06
C TYR A 237 1.62 -13.04 -11.31
N CYS A 238 1.00 -12.46 -10.30
CA CYS A 238 -0.18 -13.03 -9.65
C CYS A 238 -1.12 -11.90 -9.18
N LEU A 239 -2.43 -12.20 -9.10
CA LEU A 239 -3.38 -11.29 -8.48
C LEU A 239 -3.23 -11.31 -6.96
N GLY A 240 -3.24 -10.13 -6.37
CA GLY A 240 -3.42 -9.96 -4.93
C GLY A 240 -4.77 -10.51 -4.49
N LYS A 241 -4.79 -11.12 -3.33
CA LYS A 241 -5.99 -11.64 -2.69
C LYS A 241 -5.86 -11.49 -1.18
N ASP A 242 -6.89 -10.94 -0.57
CA ASP A 242 -6.94 -10.75 0.86
C ASP A 242 -6.73 -12.06 1.63
N GLY A 243 -5.98 -11.98 2.72
CA GLY A 243 -5.62 -13.12 3.56
C GLY A 243 -4.43 -13.94 3.05
N LYS A 244 -3.85 -13.62 1.89
CA LYS A 244 -2.63 -14.28 1.40
C LYS A 244 -1.39 -13.74 2.13
N THR A 245 -0.41 -14.64 2.32
CA THR A 245 0.91 -14.33 2.88
C THR A 245 1.99 -14.79 1.92
N PHE A 246 3.05 -13.99 1.79
CA PHE A 246 4.23 -14.29 0.99
C PHE A 246 5.48 -14.16 1.87
N ASP A 247 6.39 -15.12 1.75
CA ASP A 247 7.73 -15.09 2.36
C ASP A 247 8.77 -14.90 1.25
N PHE A 248 9.73 -13.96 1.43
CA PHE A 248 10.81 -13.67 0.47
C PHE A 248 12.00 -12.93 1.13
#